data_afffd3b981ee458dc26d91723c9e77c5
#
_entry.id   afffd3b981ee458dc26d91723c9e77c5
#
_cell.length_a   1.000
_cell.length_b   1.000
_cell.length_c   1.000
_cell.angle_alpha   90.00
_cell.angle_beta   90.00
_cell.angle_gamma   90.00
#
_symmetry.space_group_name_H-M   'P 1'
#
loop_
_entity.id
_entity.type
_entity.pdbx_description
1 polymer ?
#
loop_
_entity_poly.entity_id
_entity_poly.type
_entity_poly.pdbx_seq_one_letter_code
_entity_poly.pdbx_strand_id
1 'polypeptide(L)'
;MTPRLVTIPYSHYCEKARWALERGGVTFAEEMHAPLFSWRGALGSGGGRTVPVLVTEDGVVKESTDILRWVDAHGRPPEPYFPPDRPEVESLVSMFDRRLGPATRRVGYFHALRGDPAYVEELLTADVPAWEARAVRILGSVLPRIIRSGLKIDEAGVARSSTAIEAVFATVNERLADGRKTLTGDSFTAADLTFASLAGPVVMPPTYATRFGGAHRLPAPLVAIVDGMRATRAGAFAMRIYETYR
;
A
#
# COMPACT_ATOMS: atom_id res chain seq x y z
N MET A 1 14.53 -18.42 -12.60
CA MET A 1 13.33 -17.76 -13.22
C MET A 1 13.27 -16.31 -12.74
N THR A 2 12.87 -15.33 -13.58
CA THR A 2 12.60 -13.96 -13.10
C THR A 2 11.36 -13.98 -12.21
N PRO A 3 11.44 -13.54 -10.95
CA PRO A 3 10.27 -13.44 -10.08
C PRO A 3 9.14 -12.64 -10.70
N ARG A 4 7.89 -13.01 -10.40
CA ARG A 4 6.69 -12.34 -10.91
C ARG A 4 5.83 -11.86 -9.74
N LEU A 5 5.57 -10.55 -9.68
CA LEU A 5 4.77 -9.91 -8.64
C LEU A 5 3.35 -9.64 -9.16
N VAL A 6 2.35 -10.33 -8.60
CA VAL A 6 0.93 -10.12 -8.92
C VAL A 6 0.37 -9.01 -8.03
N THR A 7 -0.22 -7.98 -8.65
CA THR A 7 -0.60 -6.75 -7.94
C THR A 7 -1.95 -6.17 -8.38
N ILE A 8 -2.40 -5.16 -7.63
CA ILE A 8 -3.30 -4.10 -8.06
C ILE A 8 -2.46 -2.81 -8.13
N PRO A 9 -2.50 -2.02 -9.22
CA PRO A 9 -1.59 -0.89 -9.45
C PRO A 9 -1.47 0.09 -8.27
N TYR A 10 -2.60 0.53 -7.72
CA TYR A 10 -2.69 1.52 -6.64
C TYR A 10 -2.82 0.94 -5.24
N SER A 11 -2.65 -0.37 -5.07
CA SER A 11 -2.67 -1.00 -3.74
C SER A 11 -1.41 -0.65 -2.95
N HIS A 12 -1.60 -0.08 -1.76
CA HIS A 12 -0.50 0.28 -0.85
C HIS A 12 0.24 -0.94 -0.28
N TYR A 13 -0.42 -2.12 -0.16
CA TYR A 13 0.26 -3.38 0.16
C TYR A 13 1.12 -3.87 -1.02
N CYS A 14 0.66 -3.64 -2.25
CA CYS A 14 1.46 -3.94 -3.44
C CYS A 14 2.64 -2.94 -3.55
N GLU A 15 2.41 -1.67 -3.20
CA GLU A 15 3.48 -0.68 -3.11
C GLU A 15 4.56 -1.08 -2.09
N LYS A 16 4.16 -1.57 -0.90
CA LYS A 16 5.08 -2.12 0.10
C LYS A 16 5.97 -3.21 -0.49
N ALA A 17 5.40 -4.16 -1.22
CA ALA A 17 6.13 -5.26 -1.82
C ALA A 17 7.03 -4.81 -2.99
N ARG A 18 6.50 -3.95 -3.86
CA ARG A 18 7.22 -3.36 -5.00
C ARG A 18 8.46 -2.61 -4.53
N TRP A 19 8.26 -1.72 -3.55
CA TRP A 19 9.35 -0.96 -2.93
C TRP A 19 10.43 -1.87 -2.35
N ALA A 20 10.05 -2.89 -1.59
CA ALA A 20 11.01 -3.82 -1.01
C ALA A 20 11.84 -4.54 -2.08
N LEU A 21 11.21 -5.05 -3.13
CA LEU A 21 11.90 -5.74 -4.23
C LEU A 21 12.87 -4.80 -4.96
N GLU A 22 12.42 -3.60 -5.33
CA GLU A 22 13.24 -2.62 -6.04
C GLU A 22 14.45 -2.19 -5.19
N ARG A 23 14.22 -1.84 -3.91
CA ARG A 23 15.30 -1.45 -3.00
C ARG A 23 16.26 -2.62 -2.68
N GLY A 24 15.76 -3.85 -2.72
CA GLY A 24 16.56 -5.06 -2.58
C GLY A 24 17.32 -5.45 -3.85
N GLY A 25 17.25 -4.63 -4.92
CA GLY A 25 17.92 -4.91 -6.19
C GLY A 25 17.39 -6.13 -6.92
N VAL A 26 16.16 -6.56 -6.61
CA VAL A 26 15.52 -7.71 -7.25
C VAL A 26 14.85 -7.28 -8.54
N THR A 27 15.28 -7.85 -9.67
CA THR A 27 14.58 -7.71 -10.95
C THR A 27 13.37 -8.63 -10.95
N PHE A 28 12.18 -8.10 -11.24
CA PHE A 28 10.93 -8.85 -11.30
C PHE A 28 10.04 -8.37 -12.44
N ALA A 29 9.13 -9.23 -12.89
CA ALA A 29 8.03 -8.87 -13.78
C ALA A 29 6.79 -8.55 -12.93
N GLU A 30 6.12 -7.43 -13.18
CA GLU A 30 4.89 -7.09 -12.49
C GLU A 30 3.67 -7.46 -13.34
N GLU A 31 2.76 -8.24 -12.78
CA GLU A 31 1.47 -8.62 -13.35
C GLU A 31 0.36 -7.86 -12.62
N MET A 32 -0.11 -6.78 -13.24
CA MET A 32 -1.10 -5.89 -12.66
C MET A 32 -2.52 -6.28 -13.07
N HIS A 33 -3.46 -6.24 -12.12
CA HIS A 33 -4.85 -6.58 -12.32
C HIS A 33 -5.79 -5.53 -11.73
N ALA A 34 -6.95 -5.37 -12.34
CA ALA A 34 -8.04 -4.61 -11.75
C ALA A 34 -8.59 -5.32 -10.49
N PRO A 35 -9.14 -4.58 -9.51
CA PRO A 35 -9.88 -5.18 -8.39
C PRO A 35 -10.93 -6.17 -8.88
N LEU A 36 -11.16 -7.25 -8.16
CA LEU A 36 -11.90 -8.46 -8.51
C LEU A 36 -11.17 -9.40 -9.46
N PHE A 37 -10.35 -8.92 -10.40
CA PHE A 37 -9.61 -9.81 -11.32
C PHE A 37 -8.28 -10.26 -10.70
N SER A 38 -7.73 -9.49 -9.77
CA SER A 38 -6.48 -9.82 -9.07
C SER A 38 -6.51 -11.18 -8.35
N TRP A 39 -7.69 -11.63 -7.87
CA TRP A 39 -7.80 -12.94 -7.24
C TRP A 39 -7.55 -14.09 -8.23
N ARG A 40 -7.84 -13.91 -9.53
CA ARG A 40 -7.55 -14.92 -10.57
C ARG A 40 -6.05 -15.06 -10.75
N GLY A 41 -5.33 -13.94 -10.88
CA GLY A 41 -3.87 -13.93 -10.94
C GLY A 41 -3.24 -14.54 -9.69
N ALA A 42 -3.71 -14.16 -8.51
CA ALA A 42 -3.25 -14.69 -7.24
C ALA A 42 -3.51 -16.19 -7.09
N LEU A 43 -4.74 -16.67 -7.34
CA LEU A 43 -5.08 -18.11 -7.28
C LEU A 43 -4.38 -18.92 -8.35
N GLY A 44 -4.36 -18.42 -9.60
CA GLY A 44 -3.66 -19.08 -10.72
C GLY A 44 -2.16 -19.22 -10.48
N SER A 45 -1.59 -18.41 -9.62
CA SER A 45 -0.19 -18.47 -9.19
C SER A 45 0.04 -19.36 -7.95
N GLY A 46 -0.99 -20.03 -7.42
CA GLY A 46 -0.88 -20.79 -6.19
C GLY A 46 -0.93 -19.92 -4.91
N GLY A 47 -1.23 -18.63 -5.05
CA GLY A 47 -1.45 -17.67 -3.96
C GLY A 47 -2.81 -17.85 -3.29
N GLY A 48 -3.23 -16.86 -2.53
CA GLY A 48 -4.56 -16.76 -1.93
C GLY A 48 -5.52 -15.93 -2.80
N ARG A 49 -6.48 -15.28 -2.13
CA ARG A 49 -7.41 -14.34 -2.78
C ARG A 49 -6.97 -12.88 -2.67
N THR A 50 -5.81 -12.64 -2.08
CA THR A 50 -5.26 -11.31 -1.80
C THR A 50 -4.00 -11.08 -2.61
N VAL A 51 -3.67 -9.83 -2.86
CA VAL A 51 -2.41 -9.36 -3.44
C VAL A 51 -1.73 -8.40 -2.47
N PRO A 52 -0.39 -8.28 -2.50
CA PRO A 52 0.55 -8.84 -3.47
C PRO A 52 0.79 -10.34 -3.32
N VAL A 53 1.20 -10.98 -4.41
CA VAL A 53 1.74 -12.36 -4.43
C VAL A 53 3.03 -12.35 -5.24
N LEU A 54 4.11 -12.86 -4.69
CA LEU A 54 5.38 -13.03 -5.39
C LEU A 54 5.57 -14.51 -5.74
N VAL A 55 5.71 -14.78 -7.03
CA VAL A 55 5.99 -16.12 -7.59
C VAL A 55 7.48 -16.18 -7.90
N THR A 56 8.17 -17.15 -7.33
CA THR A 56 9.60 -17.39 -7.49
C THR A 56 9.87 -18.82 -7.96
N GLU A 57 11.09 -19.16 -8.24
CA GLU A 57 11.49 -20.55 -8.55
C GLU A 57 11.36 -21.47 -7.32
N ASP A 58 11.48 -20.92 -6.11
CA ASP A 58 11.39 -21.66 -4.85
C ASP A 58 9.95 -21.80 -4.35
N GLY A 59 8.98 -21.15 -5.00
CA GLY A 59 7.57 -21.19 -4.60
C GLY A 59 6.87 -19.84 -4.60
N VAL A 60 5.81 -19.75 -3.80
CA VAL A 60 4.89 -18.61 -3.78
C VAL A 60 4.88 -17.94 -2.41
N VAL A 61 5.20 -16.65 -2.36
CA VAL A 61 5.16 -15.80 -1.18
C VAL A 61 3.88 -14.94 -1.23
N LYS A 62 3.02 -15.03 -0.21
CA LYS A 62 1.63 -14.55 -0.27
C LYS A 62 1.37 -13.21 0.40
N GLU A 63 2.12 -12.85 1.41
CA GLU A 63 1.88 -11.65 2.20
C GLU A 63 2.99 -10.62 1.97
N SER A 64 2.61 -9.33 1.95
CA SER A 64 3.58 -8.26 1.69
C SER A 64 4.76 -8.28 2.68
N THR A 65 4.52 -8.59 3.95
CA THR A 65 5.58 -8.72 4.96
C THR A 65 6.49 -9.92 4.71
N ASP A 66 5.94 -11.05 4.24
CA ASP A 66 6.75 -12.21 3.89
C ASP A 66 7.58 -11.97 2.62
N ILE A 67 7.10 -11.11 1.72
CA ILE A 67 7.90 -10.63 0.58
C ILE A 67 9.12 -9.83 1.06
N LEU A 68 8.97 -8.97 2.09
CA LEU A 68 10.11 -8.26 2.67
C LEU A 68 11.15 -9.24 3.27
N ARG A 69 10.69 -10.28 3.98
CA ARG A 69 11.58 -11.33 4.51
C ARG A 69 12.25 -12.13 3.40
N TRP A 70 11.51 -12.41 2.34
CA TRP A 70 12.09 -13.07 1.17
C TRP A 70 13.19 -12.21 0.54
N VAL A 71 13.00 -10.89 0.47
CA VAL A 71 14.03 -9.95 -0.03
C VAL A 71 15.26 -9.92 0.89
N ASP A 72 15.09 -9.96 2.21
CA ASP A 72 16.23 -10.07 3.14
C ASP A 72 17.06 -11.34 2.89
N ALA A 73 16.40 -12.44 2.51
CA ALA A 73 17.07 -13.72 2.27
C ALA A 73 17.68 -13.87 0.86
N HIS A 74 17.10 -13.23 -0.16
CA HIS A 74 17.43 -13.50 -1.58
C HIS A 74 17.85 -12.25 -2.35
N GLY A 75 17.53 -11.05 -1.86
CA GLY A 75 17.93 -9.76 -2.41
C GLY A 75 19.23 -9.24 -1.79
N ARG A 76 19.49 -7.94 -2.06
CA ARG A 76 20.62 -7.21 -1.46
C ARG A 76 20.17 -5.83 -1.00
N PRO A 77 19.23 -5.76 -0.03
CA PRO A 77 18.85 -4.47 0.50
C PRO A 77 20.09 -3.81 1.17
N PRO A 78 20.23 -2.48 1.09
CA PRO A 78 21.36 -1.78 1.73
C PRO A 78 21.46 -2.03 3.24
N GLU A 79 20.30 -2.18 3.91
CA GLU A 79 20.18 -2.61 5.31
C GLU A 79 19.11 -3.71 5.40
N PRO A 80 19.24 -4.66 6.35
CA PRO A 80 18.22 -5.67 6.58
C PRO A 80 16.86 -5.04 6.93
N TYR A 81 15.78 -5.52 6.34
CA TYR A 81 14.43 -5.10 6.71
C TYR A 81 14.08 -5.55 8.13
N PHE A 82 14.52 -6.75 8.53
CA PHE A 82 14.28 -7.32 9.85
C PHE A 82 15.61 -7.61 10.55
N PRO A 83 16.30 -6.59 11.07
CA PRO A 83 17.56 -6.80 11.78
C PRO A 83 17.31 -7.57 13.10
N PRO A 84 18.12 -8.60 13.41
CA PRO A 84 17.89 -9.48 14.56
C PRO A 84 18.05 -8.78 15.92
N ASP A 85 18.79 -7.69 15.96
CA ASP A 85 19.01 -6.86 17.15
C ASP A 85 17.87 -5.86 17.45
N ARG A 86 16.83 -5.81 16.60
CA ARG A 86 15.68 -4.87 16.70
C ARG A 86 14.34 -5.60 16.64
N PRO A 87 13.97 -6.36 17.67
CA PRO A 87 12.74 -7.15 17.68
C PRO A 87 11.46 -6.30 17.61
N GLU A 88 11.53 -5.01 17.96
CA GLU A 88 10.40 -4.07 17.85
C GLU A 88 9.95 -3.82 16.41
N VAL A 89 10.81 -4.07 15.41
CA VAL A 89 10.44 -3.98 13.99
C VAL A 89 9.25 -4.86 13.68
N GLU A 90 9.27 -6.12 14.12
CA GLU A 90 8.18 -7.08 13.94
C GLU A 90 6.85 -6.58 14.54
N SER A 91 6.92 -6.04 15.74
CA SER A 91 5.74 -5.51 16.45
C SER A 91 5.14 -4.32 15.71
N LEU A 92 5.97 -3.40 15.21
CA LEU A 92 5.55 -2.23 14.46
C LEU A 92 4.94 -2.64 13.11
N VAL A 93 5.60 -3.51 12.35
CA VAL A 93 5.10 -4.03 11.07
C VAL A 93 3.73 -4.69 11.27
N SER A 94 3.60 -5.56 12.28
CA SER A 94 2.33 -6.23 12.61
C SER A 94 1.23 -5.22 12.96
N MET A 95 1.55 -4.19 13.74
CA MET A 95 0.60 -3.12 14.08
C MET A 95 0.15 -2.38 12.83
N PHE A 96 1.06 -1.97 11.96
CA PHE A 96 0.73 -1.25 10.73
C PHE A 96 -0.07 -2.11 9.76
N ASP A 97 0.30 -3.36 9.55
CA ASP A 97 -0.42 -4.28 8.67
C ASP A 97 -1.85 -4.54 9.14
N ARG A 98 -2.08 -4.66 10.46
CA ARG A 98 -3.40 -4.98 11.00
C ARG A 98 -4.28 -3.77 11.26
N ARG A 99 -3.71 -2.63 11.61
CA ARG A 99 -4.48 -1.43 12.02
C ARG A 99 -4.45 -0.32 10.98
N LEU A 100 -3.28 0.04 10.46
CA LEU A 100 -3.13 1.15 9.52
C LEU A 100 -3.62 0.77 8.11
N GLY A 101 -3.09 -0.31 7.54
CA GLY A 101 -3.37 -0.68 6.15
C GLY A 101 -4.86 -0.85 5.83
N PRO A 102 -5.65 -1.63 6.60
CA PRO A 102 -7.09 -1.74 6.37
C PRO A 102 -7.84 -0.41 6.55
N ALA A 103 -7.38 0.44 7.47
CA ALA A 103 -8.01 1.72 7.76
C ALA A 103 -7.76 2.74 6.64
N THR A 104 -6.52 2.93 6.22
CA THR A 104 -6.16 3.85 5.12
C THR A 104 -6.78 3.41 3.79
N ARG A 105 -6.83 2.09 3.51
CA ARG A 105 -7.53 1.55 2.36
C ARG A 105 -9.00 1.94 2.35
N ARG A 106 -9.69 1.78 3.49
CA ARG A 106 -11.12 2.11 3.58
C ARG A 106 -11.37 3.60 3.35
N VAL A 107 -10.58 4.47 3.98
CA VAL A 107 -10.69 5.93 3.79
C VAL A 107 -10.38 6.31 2.35
N GLY A 108 -9.26 5.85 1.80
CA GLY A 108 -8.87 6.12 0.42
C GLY A 108 -9.94 5.70 -0.60
N TYR A 109 -10.42 4.45 -0.52
CA TYR A 109 -11.47 3.97 -1.44
C TYR A 109 -12.82 4.64 -1.24
N PHE A 110 -13.17 5.01 0.00
CA PHE A 110 -14.43 5.71 0.26
C PHE A 110 -14.54 6.99 -0.54
N HIS A 111 -13.48 7.77 -0.55
CA HIS A 111 -13.43 9.03 -1.29
C HIS A 111 -13.17 8.83 -2.79
N ALA A 112 -12.19 7.99 -3.15
CA ALA A 112 -11.83 7.76 -4.55
C ALA A 112 -13.00 7.18 -5.36
N LEU A 113 -13.72 6.17 -4.84
CA LEU A 113 -14.84 5.51 -5.54
C LEU A 113 -16.16 6.31 -5.51
N ARG A 114 -16.19 7.48 -4.86
CA ARG A 114 -17.28 8.45 -4.88
C ARG A 114 -16.96 9.70 -5.71
N GLY A 115 -15.79 9.73 -6.31
CA GLY A 115 -15.34 10.80 -7.20
C GLY A 115 -16.10 10.82 -8.54
N ASP A 116 -15.63 11.64 -9.46
CA ASP A 116 -16.14 11.70 -10.82
C ASP A 116 -16.12 10.30 -11.48
N PRO A 117 -17.20 9.86 -12.14
CA PRO A 117 -17.26 8.53 -12.77
C PRO A 117 -16.16 8.25 -13.78
N ALA A 118 -15.72 9.26 -14.54
CA ALA A 118 -14.63 9.12 -15.51
C ALA A 118 -13.29 8.91 -14.79
N TYR A 119 -13.06 9.61 -13.69
CA TYR A 119 -11.90 9.40 -12.83
C TYR A 119 -11.91 7.99 -12.20
N VAL A 120 -13.05 7.53 -11.72
CA VAL A 120 -13.19 6.18 -11.14
C VAL A 120 -12.91 5.11 -12.19
N GLU A 121 -13.43 5.28 -13.41
CA GLU A 121 -13.15 4.35 -14.52
C GLU A 121 -11.65 4.32 -14.84
N GLU A 122 -11.03 5.48 -15.01
CA GLU A 122 -9.59 5.59 -15.28
C GLU A 122 -8.76 4.92 -14.19
N LEU A 123 -9.05 5.21 -12.91
CA LEU A 123 -8.37 4.59 -11.76
C LEU A 123 -8.46 3.06 -11.79
N LEU A 124 -9.63 2.51 -12.13
CA LEU A 124 -9.87 1.07 -12.12
C LEU A 124 -9.33 0.36 -13.37
N THR A 125 -8.99 1.11 -14.43
CA THR A 125 -8.52 0.57 -15.71
C THR A 125 -7.07 0.90 -16.05
N ALA A 126 -6.40 1.74 -15.24
CA ALA A 126 -5.01 2.10 -15.47
C ALA A 126 -4.08 0.89 -15.24
N ASP A 127 -3.13 0.72 -16.14
CA ASP A 127 -2.06 -0.28 -16.07
C ASP A 127 -2.53 -1.75 -15.92
N VAL A 128 -3.76 -2.06 -16.38
CA VAL A 128 -4.30 -3.43 -16.32
C VAL A 128 -4.48 -4.02 -17.73
N PRO A 129 -4.59 -5.36 -17.88
CA PRO A 129 -4.82 -5.99 -19.18
C PRO A 129 -6.05 -5.41 -19.90
N ALA A 130 -5.96 -5.22 -21.22
CA ALA A 130 -7.01 -4.59 -22.02
C ALA A 130 -8.39 -5.27 -21.87
N TRP A 131 -8.42 -6.60 -21.72
CA TRP A 131 -9.67 -7.34 -21.50
C TRP A 131 -10.29 -7.04 -20.13
N GLU A 132 -9.47 -6.84 -19.08
CA GLU A 132 -9.95 -6.42 -17.76
C GLU A 132 -10.47 -4.98 -17.78
N ALA A 133 -9.75 -4.08 -18.43
CA ALA A 133 -10.21 -2.71 -18.64
C ALA A 133 -11.57 -2.67 -19.36
N ARG A 134 -11.74 -3.51 -20.40
CA ARG A 134 -13.03 -3.65 -21.09
C ARG A 134 -14.13 -4.19 -20.16
N ALA A 135 -13.83 -5.22 -19.36
CA ALA A 135 -14.78 -5.77 -18.41
C ALA A 135 -15.18 -4.75 -17.33
N VAL A 136 -14.22 -3.96 -16.82
CA VAL A 136 -14.49 -2.87 -15.88
C VAL A 136 -15.45 -1.84 -16.48
N ARG A 137 -15.25 -1.43 -17.74
CA ARG A 137 -16.14 -0.48 -18.43
C ARG A 137 -17.55 -1.06 -18.61
N ILE A 138 -17.68 -2.34 -18.94
CA ILE A 138 -18.97 -3.02 -19.06
C ILE A 138 -19.69 -3.09 -17.71
N LEU A 139 -18.96 -3.38 -16.63
CA LEU A 139 -19.51 -3.40 -15.27
C LEU A 139 -19.89 -2.00 -14.78
N GLY A 140 -19.25 -0.95 -15.30
CA GLY A 140 -19.56 0.43 -14.98
C GLY A 140 -19.72 0.69 -13.47
N SER A 141 -20.82 1.32 -13.09
CA SER A 141 -21.10 1.67 -11.68
C SER A 141 -21.36 0.46 -10.76
N VAL A 142 -21.49 -0.74 -11.30
CA VAL A 142 -21.72 -1.96 -10.49
C VAL A 142 -20.41 -2.36 -9.78
N LEU A 143 -19.28 -2.26 -10.45
CA LEU A 143 -17.97 -2.65 -9.89
C LEU A 143 -17.60 -1.84 -8.62
N PRO A 144 -17.68 -0.50 -8.59
CA PRO A 144 -17.46 0.26 -7.37
C PRO A 144 -18.40 -0.14 -6.21
N ARG A 145 -19.66 -0.50 -6.50
CA ARG A 145 -20.60 -0.98 -5.48
C ARG A 145 -20.17 -2.33 -4.90
N ILE A 146 -19.72 -3.26 -5.74
CA ILE A 146 -19.20 -4.57 -5.29
C ILE A 146 -17.95 -4.37 -4.41
N ILE A 147 -17.00 -3.52 -4.84
CA ILE A 147 -15.80 -3.22 -4.07
C ILE A 147 -16.18 -2.63 -2.70
N ARG A 148 -17.09 -1.65 -2.67
CA ARG A 148 -17.53 -1.02 -1.43
C ARG A 148 -18.21 -2.02 -0.49
N SER A 149 -19.09 -2.87 -1.00
CA SER A 149 -19.75 -3.91 -0.20
C SER A 149 -18.74 -4.92 0.34
N GLY A 150 -17.87 -5.47 -0.51
CA GLY A 150 -16.90 -6.49 -0.13
C GLY A 150 -15.87 -6.00 0.90
N LEU A 151 -15.50 -4.74 0.85
CA LEU A 151 -14.56 -4.11 1.79
C LEU A 151 -15.26 -3.40 2.97
N LYS A 152 -16.59 -3.47 3.07
CA LYS A 152 -17.42 -2.80 4.10
C LYS A 152 -17.09 -1.29 4.18
N ILE A 153 -17.13 -0.62 3.01
CA ILE A 153 -16.82 0.80 2.87
C ILE A 153 -18.11 1.60 3.02
N ASP A 154 -18.44 1.93 4.25
CA ASP A 154 -19.55 2.80 4.66
C ASP A 154 -19.05 3.93 5.57
N GLU A 155 -19.92 4.88 5.89
CA GLU A 155 -19.57 6.05 6.72
C GLU A 155 -19.14 5.66 8.14
N ALA A 156 -19.83 4.70 8.75
CA ALA A 156 -19.47 4.21 10.08
C ALA A 156 -18.11 3.49 10.06
N GLY A 157 -17.83 2.72 9.00
CA GLY A 157 -16.53 2.08 8.79
C GLY A 157 -15.40 3.08 8.58
N VAL A 158 -15.68 4.17 7.84
CA VAL A 158 -14.72 5.26 7.63
C VAL A 158 -14.44 6.00 8.94
N ALA A 159 -15.47 6.33 9.72
CA ALA A 159 -15.28 6.99 11.01
C ALA A 159 -14.38 6.16 11.95
N ARG A 160 -14.66 4.85 12.08
CA ARG A 160 -13.79 3.94 12.85
C ARG A 160 -12.37 3.86 12.30
N SER A 161 -12.22 3.92 10.96
CA SER A 161 -10.91 3.88 10.32
C SER A 161 -10.14 5.17 10.55
N SER A 162 -10.78 6.34 10.51
CA SER A 162 -10.15 7.63 10.84
C SER A 162 -9.59 7.62 12.26
N THR A 163 -10.37 7.18 13.25
CA THR A 163 -9.89 7.03 14.63
C THR A 163 -8.70 6.06 14.74
N ALA A 164 -8.72 4.95 13.98
CA ALA A 164 -7.61 4.00 13.97
C ALA A 164 -6.34 4.59 13.33
N ILE A 165 -6.47 5.37 12.27
CA ILE A 165 -5.36 6.09 11.63
C ILE A 165 -4.77 7.10 12.60
N GLU A 166 -5.60 7.94 13.23
CA GLU A 166 -5.17 8.92 14.21
C GLU A 166 -4.40 8.29 15.37
N ALA A 167 -4.89 7.17 15.91
CA ALA A 167 -4.21 6.44 16.98
C ALA A 167 -2.83 5.91 16.55
N VAL A 168 -2.71 5.36 15.34
CA VAL A 168 -1.42 4.88 14.81
C VAL A 168 -0.48 6.06 14.56
N PHE A 169 -0.98 7.17 13.99
CA PHE A 169 -0.19 8.38 13.77
C PHE A 169 0.29 8.98 15.08
N ALA A 170 -0.56 8.99 16.12
CA ALA A 170 -0.15 9.43 17.47
C ALA A 170 1.02 8.59 18.01
N THR A 171 0.93 7.24 17.91
CA THR A 171 2.02 6.35 18.31
C THR A 171 3.33 6.65 17.54
N VAL A 172 3.23 6.92 16.24
CA VAL A 172 4.39 7.29 15.43
C VAL A 172 4.92 8.68 15.79
N ASN A 173 4.04 9.66 16.05
CA ASN A 173 4.42 10.99 16.51
C ASN A 173 5.21 10.94 17.82
N GLU A 174 4.77 10.14 18.79
CA GLU A 174 5.45 9.91 20.07
C GLU A 174 6.82 9.27 19.86
N ARG A 175 6.90 8.25 19.00
CA ARG A 175 8.16 7.58 18.68
C ARG A 175 9.21 8.52 18.07
N LEU A 176 8.76 9.46 17.26
CA LEU A 176 9.62 10.45 16.59
C LEU A 176 9.88 11.70 17.46
N ALA A 177 9.38 11.76 18.71
CA ALA A 177 9.50 12.94 19.54
C ALA A 177 10.93 13.26 19.97
N ASP A 178 11.80 12.26 20.03
CA ASP A 178 13.22 12.38 20.35
C ASP A 178 14.10 12.80 19.17
N GLY A 179 13.50 13.05 17.99
CA GLY A 179 14.22 13.49 16.80
C GLY A 179 14.90 12.39 15.99
N ARG A 180 14.66 11.11 16.31
CA ARG A 180 15.21 9.98 15.56
C ARG A 180 14.89 10.04 14.08
N LYS A 181 15.77 9.48 13.24
CA LYS A 181 15.63 9.50 11.77
C LYS A 181 14.69 8.45 11.25
N THR A 182 14.58 7.29 11.92
CA THR A 182 13.72 6.15 11.55
C THR A 182 12.95 5.66 12.77
N LEU A 183 11.96 4.80 12.59
CA LEU A 183 11.10 4.33 13.69
C LEU A 183 11.83 3.46 14.71
N THR A 184 12.97 2.90 14.33
CA THR A 184 13.73 1.97 15.19
C THR A 184 15.19 2.38 15.39
N GLY A 185 15.52 3.67 15.22
CA GLY A 185 16.86 4.24 15.43
C GLY A 185 17.37 4.99 14.21
N ASP A 186 18.56 4.64 13.72
CA ASP A 186 19.23 5.38 12.64
C ASP A 186 19.20 4.69 11.29
N SER A 187 18.83 3.41 11.22
CA SER A 187 18.78 2.61 10.00
C SER A 187 17.36 2.36 9.54
N PHE A 188 17.14 2.43 8.23
CA PHE A 188 15.86 2.11 7.59
C PHE A 188 15.52 0.62 7.73
N THR A 189 14.30 0.32 8.15
CA THR A 189 13.82 -1.04 8.39
C THR A 189 12.45 -1.31 7.76
N ALA A 190 11.96 -2.55 7.88
CA ALA A 190 10.60 -2.92 7.49
C ALA A 190 9.53 -2.06 8.18
N ALA A 191 9.80 -1.54 9.39
CA ALA A 191 8.86 -0.68 10.09
C ALA A 191 8.63 0.64 9.34
N ASP A 192 9.70 1.28 8.88
CA ASP A 192 9.65 2.55 8.13
C ASP A 192 8.96 2.35 6.78
N LEU A 193 9.36 1.31 6.03
CA LEU A 193 8.78 0.97 4.74
C LEU A 193 7.30 0.66 4.87
N THR A 194 6.93 -0.17 5.87
CA THR A 194 5.53 -0.55 6.08
C THR A 194 4.68 0.65 6.48
N PHE A 195 5.15 1.48 7.41
CA PHE A 195 4.41 2.69 7.79
C PHE A 195 4.21 3.60 6.59
N ALA A 196 5.29 3.96 5.89
CA ALA A 196 5.25 4.90 4.78
C ALA A 196 4.30 4.40 3.67
N SER A 197 4.46 3.14 3.22
CA SER A 197 3.62 2.58 2.17
C SER A 197 2.15 2.46 2.58
N LEU A 198 1.86 2.02 3.83
CA LEU A 198 0.47 1.86 4.28
C LEU A 198 -0.20 3.19 4.68
N ALA A 199 0.55 4.23 4.97
CA ALA A 199 0.04 5.60 5.09
C ALA A 199 -0.25 6.23 3.73
N GLY A 200 0.28 5.67 2.63
CA GLY A 200 0.15 6.18 1.26
C GLY A 200 -1.24 6.71 0.89
N PRO A 201 -2.35 5.97 1.14
CA PRO A 201 -3.70 6.43 0.77
C PRO A 201 -4.18 7.72 1.46
N VAL A 202 -3.57 8.11 2.59
CA VAL A 202 -3.94 9.32 3.35
C VAL A 202 -2.83 10.36 3.45
N VAL A 203 -1.62 10.04 2.94
CA VAL A 203 -0.50 10.98 2.85
C VAL A 203 -0.20 11.36 1.39
N MET A 204 -0.51 10.48 0.45
CA MET A 204 -0.32 10.68 -1.00
C MET A 204 1.06 11.22 -1.38
N PRO A 205 2.15 10.52 -1.04
CA PRO A 205 3.48 10.91 -1.50
C PRO A 205 3.51 10.99 -3.05
N PRO A 206 4.29 11.89 -3.68
CA PRO A 206 4.27 12.09 -5.12
C PRO A 206 4.39 10.82 -5.94
N THR A 207 5.35 9.95 -5.62
CA THR A 207 5.55 8.65 -6.29
C THR A 207 4.32 7.74 -6.18
N TYR A 208 3.67 7.70 -5.02
CA TYR A 208 2.44 6.92 -4.84
C TYR A 208 1.24 7.58 -5.53
N ALA A 209 1.15 8.91 -5.48
CA ALA A 209 0.05 9.67 -6.08
C ALA A 209 -0.03 9.50 -7.61
N THR A 210 1.08 9.20 -8.30
CA THR A 210 1.07 8.91 -9.75
C THR A 210 0.15 7.75 -10.09
N ARG A 211 0.00 6.77 -9.20
CA ARG A 211 -0.93 5.62 -9.37
C ARG A 211 -2.41 6.02 -9.32
N PHE A 212 -2.70 7.27 -8.91
CA PHE A 212 -4.04 7.87 -8.87
C PHE A 212 -4.21 8.97 -9.94
N GLY A 213 -3.37 9.01 -10.95
CA GLY A 213 -3.35 10.07 -11.97
C GLY A 213 -2.80 11.40 -11.45
N GLY A 214 -2.14 11.39 -10.28
CA GLY A 214 -1.57 12.56 -9.63
C GLY A 214 -2.47 13.16 -8.53
N ALA A 215 -1.85 13.85 -7.58
CA ALA A 215 -2.55 14.40 -6.42
C ALA A 215 -3.64 15.42 -6.80
N HIS A 216 -3.49 16.12 -7.94
CA HIS A 216 -4.46 17.10 -8.44
C HIS A 216 -5.80 16.49 -8.90
N ARG A 217 -5.85 15.17 -9.10
CA ARG A 217 -7.05 14.42 -9.50
C ARG A 217 -7.88 13.93 -8.31
N LEU A 218 -7.35 14.05 -7.10
CA LEU A 218 -8.02 13.54 -5.90
C LEU A 218 -9.30 14.33 -5.60
N PRO A 219 -10.38 13.67 -5.13
CA PRO A 219 -11.57 14.36 -4.64
C PRO A 219 -11.24 15.31 -3.48
N ALA A 220 -11.85 16.50 -3.47
CA ALA A 220 -11.58 17.54 -2.47
C ALA A 220 -11.64 17.06 -1.00
N PRO A 221 -12.60 16.18 -0.58
CA PRO A 221 -12.59 15.66 0.78
C PRO A 221 -11.35 14.81 1.10
N LEU A 222 -10.79 14.09 0.12
CA LEU A 222 -9.55 13.34 0.31
C LEU A 222 -8.33 14.26 0.40
N VAL A 223 -8.31 15.34 -0.39
CA VAL A 223 -7.26 16.37 -0.31
C VAL A 223 -7.18 16.95 1.09
N ALA A 224 -8.31 17.33 1.70
CA ALA A 224 -8.34 17.87 3.06
C ALA A 224 -7.78 16.87 4.11
N ILE A 225 -8.08 15.57 3.97
CA ILE A 225 -7.51 14.52 4.82
C ILE A 225 -5.99 14.44 4.61
N VAL A 226 -5.53 14.42 3.36
CA VAL A 226 -4.11 14.35 3.01
C VAL A 226 -3.35 15.54 3.61
N ASP A 227 -3.86 16.75 3.48
CA ASP A 227 -3.21 17.94 4.02
C ASP A 227 -3.13 17.89 5.54
N GLY A 228 -4.22 17.48 6.21
CA GLY A 228 -4.23 17.29 7.66
C GLY A 228 -3.23 16.23 8.13
N MET A 229 -3.13 15.09 7.44
CA MET A 229 -2.20 14.03 7.81
C MET A 229 -0.74 14.44 7.55
N ARG A 230 -0.45 15.11 6.44
CA ARG A 230 0.89 15.63 6.13
C ARG A 230 1.39 16.64 7.15
N ALA A 231 0.51 17.44 7.75
CA ALA A 231 0.84 18.42 8.77
C ALA A 231 1.30 17.77 10.10
N THR A 232 1.04 16.48 10.30
CA THR A 232 1.52 15.75 11.47
C THR A 232 3.00 15.36 11.32
N ARG A 233 3.71 15.14 12.44
CA ARG A 233 5.09 14.61 12.43
C ARG A 233 5.17 13.26 11.72
N ALA A 234 4.20 12.36 11.95
CA ALA A 234 4.11 11.05 11.28
C ALA A 234 3.90 11.18 9.78
N GLY A 235 3.05 12.10 9.34
CA GLY A 235 2.83 12.36 7.91
C GLY A 235 4.07 12.96 7.23
N ALA A 236 4.70 13.95 7.86
CA ALA A 236 5.97 14.52 7.39
C ALA A 236 7.07 13.44 7.33
N PHE A 237 7.09 12.54 8.33
CA PHE A 237 7.99 11.39 8.32
C PHE A 237 7.72 10.47 7.11
N ALA A 238 6.48 10.08 6.86
CA ALA A 238 6.14 9.23 5.71
C ALA A 238 6.57 9.88 4.38
N MET A 239 6.36 11.19 4.21
CA MET A 239 6.81 11.96 3.05
C MET A 239 8.34 11.88 2.89
N ARG A 240 9.08 12.16 3.96
CA ARG A 240 10.55 12.09 3.96
C ARG A 240 11.07 10.68 3.66
N ILE A 241 10.44 9.65 4.20
CA ILE A 241 10.82 8.25 3.92
C ILE A 241 10.63 7.92 2.43
N TYR A 242 9.55 8.38 1.81
CA TYR A 242 9.36 8.24 0.36
C TYR A 242 10.43 9.00 -0.44
N GLU A 243 10.72 10.24 -0.07
CA GLU A 243 11.70 11.07 -0.77
C GLU A 243 13.12 10.50 -0.69
N THR A 244 13.47 9.92 0.47
CA THR A 244 14.85 9.47 0.74
C THR A 244 15.11 8.05 0.25
N TYR A 245 14.11 7.15 0.32
CA TYR A 245 14.33 5.71 0.18
C TYR A 245 13.50 5.04 -0.93
N ARG A 246 12.53 5.76 -1.54
CA ARG A 246 11.67 5.24 -2.60
C ARG A 246 12.14 5.73 -3.96
#